data_563b366ea1a133907f5abec715e98f10
#
_entry.id   563b366ea1a133907f5abec715e98f10
#
_cell.length_a   1.000
_cell.length_b   1.000
_cell.length_c   1.000
_cell.angle_alpha   90.00
_cell.angle_beta   90.00
_cell.angle_gamma   90.00
#
_symmetry.space_group_name_H-M   'P 1'
#
loop_
_entity.id
_entity.type
_entity.pdbx_description
1 polymer ?
#
loop_
_entity_poly.entity_id
_entity_poly.type
_entity_poly.pdbx_seq_one_letter_code
_entity_poly.pdbx_strand_id
1 'polypeptide(L)'
;MKIDVLLIPVGARYPEMRAAALAAEEAGFDGVWTWDHLRDPDEAAEAGVPEAWTVLAALAEATRRITLGPLVLNTGLRHPGLLANMAATLQQVSGGRLLLGIGAGATPSMAYAREQTALGLEVASDRMRAQRVAETAQVLKRLWSGDASSFAGTQFRLDRPSGYLRPDPPPPIIVGGFGPRMAAIAGRHADGFNTQAMHPDLAGLGRVAREAHAASGRDPARFGLSVFAGLSERWLRAGTPERARLERAGVDRLILLTQPPYDLALIRAKR
;
A
#
# COMPACT_ATOMS: atom_id res chain seq x y z
N MET A 1 -12.15 0.10 14.17
CA MET A 1 -11.55 0.36 12.83
C MET A 1 -10.45 1.40 12.97
N LYS A 2 -9.24 1.14 12.45
CA LYS A 2 -8.10 2.09 12.40
C LYS A 2 -8.37 3.20 11.38
N ILE A 3 -7.85 4.40 11.65
CA ILE A 3 -8.00 5.56 10.77
C ILE A 3 -6.62 6.11 10.42
N ASP A 4 -6.30 6.09 9.14
CA ASP A 4 -5.03 6.54 8.60
C ASP A 4 -5.22 7.75 7.67
N VAL A 5 -4.12 8.43 7.37
CA VAL A 5 -4.08 9.46 6.33
C VAL A 5 -3.14 9.05 5.21
N LEU A 6 -3.51 9.34 3.97
CA LEU A 6 -2.63 9.24 2.81
C LEU A 6 -2.31 10.64 2.30
N LEU A 7 -1.03 10.93 2.23
CA LEU A 7 -0.50 12.17 1.70
C LEU A 7 -0.22 11.98 0.20
N ILE A 8 -1.08 12.55 -0.66
CA ILE A 8 -0.89 12.55 -2.11
C ILE A 8 0.34 13.41 -2.41
N PRO A 9 1.40 12.85 -3.07
CA PRO A 9 2.67 13.56 -3.24
C PRO A 9 2.70 14.50 -4.45
N VAL A 10 1.68 14.46 -5.34
CA VAL A 10 1.64 15.27 -6.57
C VAL A 10 1.66 16.76 -6.21
N GLY A 11 2.67 17.49 -6.68
CA GLY A 11 2.87 18.91 -6.38
C GLY A 11 3.32 19.23 -4.96
N ALA A 12 3.53 18.21 -4.10
CA ALA A 12 4.03 18.42 -2.74
C ALA A 12 5.55 18.50 -2.67
N ARG A 13 6.05 19.17 -1.63
CA ARG A 13 7.45 19.08 -1.22
C ARG A 13 7.59 18.33 0.09
N TYR A 14 8.73 17.68 0.30
CA TYR A 14 8.96 16.87 1.50
C TYR A 14 8.68 17.62 2.83
N PRO A 15 9.07 18.90 3.03
CA PRO A 15 8.75 19.61 4.28
C PRO A 15 7.25 19.67 4.57
N GLU A 16 6.42 19.80 3.54
CA GLU A 16 4.94 19.83 3.66
C GLU A 16 4.40 18.45 4.06
N MET A 17 4.88 17.40 3.38
CA MET A 17 4.54 16.00 3.73
C MET A 17 4.96 15.66 5.17
N ARG A 18 6.16 16.08 5.58
CA ARG A 18 6.65 15.89 6.94
C ARG A 18 5.75 16.59 7.97
N ALA A 19 5.39 17.84 7.72
CA ALA A 19 4.49 18.59 8.62
C ALA A 19 3.12 17.92 8.75
N ALA A 20 2.55 17.43 7.65
CA ALA A 20 1.27 16.71 7.65
C ALA A 20 1.36 15.36 8.38
N ALA A 21 2.45 14.61 8.20
CA ALA A 21 2.66 13.34 8.89
C ALA A 21 2.80 13.52 10.41
N LEU A 22 3.54 14.56 10.87
CA LEU A 22 3.66 14.90 12.29
C LEU A 22 2.31 15.33 12.87
N ALA A 23 1.56 16.17 12.16
CA ALA A 23 0.22 16.58 12.57
C ALA A 23 -0.74 15.37 12.69
N ALA A 24 -0.63 14.41 11.77
CA ALA A 24 -1.42 13.19 11.82
C ALA A 24 -1.04 12.31 13.04
N GLU A 25 0.25 12.16 13.33
CA GLU A 25 0.71 11.42 14.51
C GLU A 25 0.25 12.09 15.80
N GLU A 26 0.34 13.42 15.90
CA GLU A 26 -0.15 14.22 17.04
C GLU A 26 -1.66 14.06 17.23
N ALA A 27 -2.43 14.07 16.13
CA ALA A 27 -3.88 13.88 16.13
C ALA A 27 -4.31 12.42 16.38
N GLY A 28 -3.37 11.49 16.56
CA GLY A 28 -3.67 10.11 16.86
C GLY A 28 -4.17 9.28 15.67
N PHE A 29 -3.78 9.62 14.44
CA PHE A 29 -3.95 8.70 13.33
C PHE A 29 -3.11 7.44 13.54
N ASP A 30 -3.59 6.30 13.02
CA ASP A 30 -2.93 5.01 13.18
C ASP A 30 -1.84 4.77 12.13
N GLY A 31 -1.94 5.41 10.95
CA GLY A 31 -1.00 5.26 9.85
C GLY A 31 -0.89 6.47 8.95
N VAL A 32 0.27 6.62 8.28
CA VAL A 32 0.54 7.56 7.19
C VAL A 32 0.96 6.80 5.95
N TRP A 33 0.39 7.16 4.81
CA TRP A 33 0.61 6.51 3.52
C TRP A 33 1.00 7.52 2.47
N THR A 34 1.63 7.07 1.38
CA THR A 34 1.84 7.89 0.18
C THR A 34 1.69 7.06 -1.10
N TRP A 35 1.46 7.72 -2.24
CA TRP A 35 1.37 7.08 -3.54
C TRP A 35 2.77 6.80 -4.13
N ASP A 36 2.83 5.79 -4.98
CA ASP A 36 4.02 5.43 -5.75
C ASP A 36 3.84 5.84 -7.22
N HIS A 37 3.61 7.13 -7.46
CA HIS A 37 3.63 7.73 -8.79
C HIS A 37 4.90 8.55 -8.99
N LEU A 38 5.40 8.61 -10.23
CA LEU A 38 6.66 9.27 -10.57
C LEU A 38 6.44 10.62 -11.23
N ARG A 39 5.20 10.88 -11.71
CA ARG A 39 4.83 12.13 -12.37
C ARG A 39 3.37 12.48 -12.12
N ASP A 40 3.03 13.72 -12.28
CA ASP A 40 1.65 14.18 -12.37
C ASP A 40 1.04 13.68 -13.69
N PRO A 41 -0.10 12.97 -13.67
CA PRO A 41 -0.76 12.50 -14.88
C PRO A 41 -1.25 13.65 -15.78
N ASP A 42 -1.59 14.79 -15.18
CA ASP A 42 -2.13 15.98 -15.86
C ASP A 42 -1.04 16.98 -16.23
N GLU A 43 0.23 16.73 -15.85
CA GLU A 43 1.38 17.58 -16.10
C GLU A 43 1.26 19.03 -15.56
N ALA A 44 0.35 19.24 -14.61
CA ALA A 44 0.05 20.54 -14.04
C ALA A 44 0.93 20.91 -12.82
N ALA A 45 1.54 19.91 -12.17
CA ALA A 45 2.35 20.11 -10.99
C ALA A 45 3.81 20.45 -11.33
N GLU A 46 4.18 21.70 -11.32
CA GLU A 46 5.56 22.17 -11.57
C GLU A 46 6.58 21.53 -10.60
N ALA A 47 6.18 21.27 -9.36
CA ALA A 47 7.05 20.66 -8.35
C ALA A 47 7.33 19.16 -8.59
N GLY A 48 6.64 18.52 -9.52
CA GLY A 48 6.75 17.09 -9.79
C GLY A 48 6.17 16.22 -8.65
N VAL A 49 6.69 15.01 -8.50
CA VAL A 49 6.21 14.04 -7.51
C VAL A 49 7.40 13.46 -6.74
N PRO A 50 7.51 13.69 -5.42
CA PRO A 50 8.53 13.05 -4.59
C PRO A 50 8.43 11.52 -4.63
N GLU A 51 9.55 10.82 -4.74
CA GLU A 51 9.61 9.36 -4.81
C GLU A 51 9.18 8.73 -3.47
N ALA A 52 8.24 7.81 -3.55
CA ALA A 52 7.51 7.28 -2.41
C ALA A 52 8.39 6.61 -1.35
N TRP A 53 9.35 5.78 -1.77
CA TRP A 53 10.17 5.01 -0.82
C TRP A 53 11.14 5.91 -0.05
N THR A 54 11.74 6.88 -0.74
CA THR A 54 12.61 7.89 -0.13
C THR A 54 11.86 8.74 0.88
N VAL A 55 10.63 9.17 0.54
CA VAL A 55 9.75 9.91 1.45
C VAL A 55 9.42 9.06 2.67
N LEU A 56 9.02 7.80 2.50
CA LEU A 56 8.66 6.91 3.60
C LEU A 56 9.84 6.67 4.55
N ALA A 57 11.06 6.51 4.04
CA ALA A 57 12.24 6.38 4.87
C ALA A 57 12.48 7.63 5.75
N ALA A 58 12.34 8.81 5.16
CA ALA A 58 12.47 10.07 5.89
C ALA A 58 11.32 10.29 6.90
N LEU A 59 10.08 9.88 6.58
CA LEU A 59 8.96 9.93 7.51
C LEU A 59 9.10 8.91 8.66
N ALA A 60 9.73 7.76 8.40
CA ALA A 60 10.02 6.77 9.44
C ALA A 60 10.93 7.34 10.54
N GLU A 61 11.94 8.13 10.15
CA GLU A 61 12.81 8.85 11.11
C GLU A 61 12.11 10.03 11.78
N ALA A 62 11.23 10.73 11.06
CA ALA A 62 10.54 11.90 11.59
C ALA A 62 9.42 11.57 12.59
N THR A 63 8.83 10.37 12.52
CA THR A 63 7.70 9.91 13.35
C THR A 63 8.12 8.81 14.33
N ARG A 64 7.30 8.53 15.35
CA ARG A 64 7.66 7.57 16.41
C ARG A 64 6.68 6.41 16.59
N ARG A 65 5.39 6.62 16.35
CA ARG A 65 4.33 5.65 16.68
C ARG A 65 3.49 5.24 15.49
N ILE A 66 3.24 6.20 14.58
CA ILE A 66 2.35 6.00 13.44
C ILE A 66 2.92 4.94 12.49
N THR A 67 2.09 4.01 12.03
CA THR A 67 2.50 3.08 10.97
C THR A 67 2.68 3.84 9.65
N LEU A 68 3.48 3.30 8.74
CA LEU A 68 3.74 3.96 7.47
C LEU A 68 3.79 2.95 6.32
N GLY A 69 3.41 3.39 5.13
CA GLY A 69 3.44 2.51 3.97
C GLY A 69 3.10 3.18 2.65
N PRO A 70 3.45 2.54 1.54
CA PRO A 70 2.99 2.95 0.22
C PRO A 70 1.59 2.40 -0.05
N LEU A 71 0.72 3.17 -0.67
CA LEU A 71 -0.60 2.72 -1.13
C LEU A 71 -0.80 3.07 -2.60
N VAL A 72 -0.34 2.24 -3.50
CA VAL A 72 0.46 1.02 -3.34
C VAL A 72 1.66 1.09 -4.27
N LEU A 73 2.77 0.38 -3.95
CA LEU A 73 3.92 0.27 -4.85
C LEU A 73 3.50 -0.42 -6.15
N ASN A 74 3.90 0.15 -7.27
CA ASN A 74 3.79 -0.47 -8.57
C ASN A 74 4.86 -1.57 -8.73
N THR A 75 4.41 -2.84 -8.76
CA THR A 75 5.32 -3.99 -8.91
C THR A 75 6.01 -4.05 -10.28
N GLY A 76 5.61 -3.20 -11.22
CA GLY A 76 6.30 -3.04 -12.51
C GLY A 76 7.56 -2.18 -12.46
N LEU A 77 7.75 -1.39 -11.40
CA LEU A 77 8.87 -0.45 -11.28
C LEU A 77 10.06 -1.01 -10.49
N ARG A 78 9.88 -2.10 -9.74
CA ARG A 78 10.94 -2.64 -8.86
C ARG A 78 11.03 -4.15 -8.93
N HIS A 79 12.25 -4.67 -9.02
CA HIS A 79 12.47 -6.11 -8.89
C HIS A 79 12.18 -6.57 -7.45
N PRO A 80 11.44 -7.68 -7.22
CA PRO A 80 11.03 -8.09 -5.87
C PRO A 80 12.19 -8.45 -4.94
N GLY A 81 13.32 -8.89 -5.47
CA GLY A 81 14.54 -9.13 -4.67
C GLY A 81 15.12 -7.84 -4.10
N LEU A 82 15.14 -6.74 -4.87
CA LEU A 82 15.51 -5.43 -4.37
C LEU A 82 14.48 -4.93 -3.35
N LEU A 83 13.18 -5.06 -3.66
CA LEU A 83 12.10 -4.65 -2.77
C LEU A 83 12.14 -5.40 -1.43
N ALA A 84 12.55 -6.67 -1.42
CA ALA A 84 12.70 -7.44 -0.19
C ALA A 84 13.70 -6.79 0.79
N ASN A 85 14.89 -6.39 0.29
CA ASN A 85 15.88 -5.68 1.11
C ASN A 85 15.43 -4.27 1.49
N MET A 86 14.82 -3.53 0.57
CA MET A 86 14.26 -2.20 0.84
C MET A 86 13.25 -2.26 2.00
N ALA A 87 12.30 -3.22 1.94
CA ALA A 87 11.27 -3.37 2.95
C ALA A 87 11.83 -3.85 4.29
N ALA A 88 12.77 -4.78 4.28
CA ALA A 88 13.44 -5.23 5.50
C ALA A 88 14.23 -4.10 6.17
N THR A 89 14.92 -3.27 5.38
CA THR A 89 15.64 -2.09 5.88
C THR A 89 14.70 -1.06 6.47
N LEU A 90 13.62 -0.71 5.76
CA LEU A 90 12.65 0.26 6.25
C LEU A 90 11.89 -0.26 7.49
N GLN A 91 11.67 -1.57 7.59
CA GLN A 91 11.11 -2.19 8.79
C GLN A 91 12.02 -1.97 10.02
N GLN A 92 13.35 -2.11 9.85
CA GLN A 92 14.32 -1.80 10.91
C GLN A 92 14.34 -0.30 11.24
N VAL A 93 14.47 0.58 10.23
CA VAL A 93 14.49 2.04 10.40
C VAL A 93 13.22 2.53 11.11
N SER A 94 12.08 1.99 10.78
CA SER A 94 10.80 2.38 11.38
C SER A 94 10.54 1.73 12.75
N GLY A 95 11.36 0.79 13.21
CA GLY A 95 11.09 0.02 14.44
C GLY A 95 9.84 -0.86 14.34
N GLY A 96 9.65 -1.52 13.19
CA GLY A 96 8.54 -2.46 13.00
C GLY A 96 7.21 -1.84 12.54
N ARG A 97 7.20 -0.59 12.06
CA ARG A 97 5.98 0.15 11.71
C ARG A 97 5.57 0.10 10.23
N LEU A 98 6.34 -0.59 9.38
CA LEU A 98 6.03 -0.67 7.94
C LEU A 98 4.80 -1.54 7.66
N LEU A 99 3.91 -1.05 6.81
CA LEU A 99 2.83 -1.79 6.14
C LEU A 99 3.11 -1.75 4.63
N LEU A 100 3.42 -2.88 4.02
CA LEU A 100 3.87 -2.91 2.62
C LEU A 100 2.69 -3.06 1.65
N GLY A 101 2.19 -1.95 1.13
CA GLY A 101 1.20 -1.98 0.06
C GLY A 101 1.84 -2.23 -1.31
N ILE A 102 1.34 -3.22 -2.05
CA ILE A 102 1.78 -3.53 -3.42
C ILE A 102 0.59 -3.63 -4.37
N GLY A 103 0.79 -3.28 -5.63
CA GLY A 103 -0.26 -3.28 -6.65
C GLY A 103 0.27 -3.50 -8.06
N ALA A 104 -0.66 -3.65 -8.98
CA ALA A 104 -0.36 -3.98 -10.38
C ALA A 104 0.08 -2.77 -11.25
N GLY A 105 0.08 -1.56 -10.69
CA GLY A 105 0.25 -0.33 -11.47
C GLY A 105 -0.96 0.00 -12.34
N ALA A 106 -0.87 1.07 -13.13
CA ALA A 106 -1.93 1.53 -14.00
C ALA A 106 -2.18 0.59 -15.19
N THR A 107 -3.42 0.53 -15.67
CA THR A 107 -3.71 -0.13 -16.95
C THR A 107 -3.21 0.71 -18.12
N PRO A 108 -2.91 0.11 -19.30
CA PRO A 108 -2.42 0.85 -20.46
C PRO A 108 -3.29 2.05 -20.88
N SER A 109 -4.59 2.01 -20.59
CA SER A 109 -5.55 3.09 -20.92
C SER A 109 -5.57 4.25 -19.90
N MET A 110 -4.95 4.10 -18.74
CA MET A 110 -4.92 5.16 -17.72
C MET A 110 -3.76 6.14 -17.96
N ALA A 111 -3.98 7.42 -17.65
CA ALA A 111 -2.95 8.46 -17.76
C ALA A 111 -1.68 8.13 -16.95
N TYR A 112 -1.82 7.50 -15.80
CA TYR A 112 -0.70 7.05 -14.97
C TYR A 112 0.20 5.98 -15.64
N ALA A 113 -0.28 5.27 -16.68
CA ALA A 113 0.57 4.34 -17.42
C ALA A 113 1.73 5.04 -18.15
N ARG A 114 1.56 6.33 -18.47
CA ARG A 114 2.60 7.16 -19.12
C ARG A 114 3.87 7.28 -18.30
N GLU A 115 3.80 7.17 -16.97
CA GLU A 115 5.00 7.21 -16.12
C GLU A 115 5.98 6.07 -16.42
N GLN A 116 5.46 4.86 -16.75
CA GLN A 116 6.28 3.72 -17.15
C GLN A 116 6.78 3.86 -18.59
N THR A 117 5.86 4.15 -19.52
CA THR A 117 6.23 4.22 -20.96
C THR A 117 7.21 5.37 -21.26
N ALA A 118 7.11 6.49 -20.54
CA ALA A 118 8.08 7.58 -20.65
C ALA A 118 9.50 7.22 -20.20
N LEU A 119 9.63 6.21 -19.33
CA LEU A 119 10.90 5.65 -18.89
C LEU A 119 11.37 4.45 -19.75
N GLY A 120 10.68 4.16 -20.85
CA GLY A 120 10.97 3.01 -21.69
C GLY A 120 10.57 1.66 -21.09
N LEU A 121 9.74 1.66 -20.03
CA LEU A 121 9.26 0.44 -19.38
C LEU A 121 7.95 -0.02 -20.01
N GLU A 122 7.84 -1.32 -20.25
CA GLU A 122 6.62 -1.92 -20.78
C GLU A 122 5.49 -1.94 -19.74
N VAL A 123 4.29 -1.52 -20.16
CA VAL A 123 3.06 -1.74 -19.40
C VAL A 123 2.42 -3.05 -19.87
N ALA A 124 2.67 -4.12 -19.14
CA ALA A 124 2.19 -5.45 -19.44
C ALA A 124 0.65 -5.56 -19.37
N SER A 125 0.09 -6.63 -19.96
CA SER A 125 -1.35 -6.94 -19.92
C SER A 125 -1.83 -7.11 -18.46
N ASP A 126 -3.14 -6.92 -18.23
CA ASP A 126 -3.78 -7.06 -16.91
C ASP A 126 -3.50 -8.42 -16.25
N ARG A 127 -3.47 -9.49 -17.06
CA ARG A 127 -3.14 -10.83 -16.58
C ARG A 127 -1.71 -10.91 -16.05
N MET A 128 -0.75 -10.39 -16.81
CA MET A 128 0.67 -10.41 -16.45
C MET A 128 0.95 -9.50 -15.25
N ARG A 129 0.34 -8.33 -15.20
CA ARG A 129 0.47 -7.40 -14.07
C ARG A 129 -0.07 -8.02 -12.76
N ALA A 130 -1.26 -8.65 -12.81
CA ALA A 130 -1.83 -9.36 -11.67
C ALA A 130 -0.93 -10.54 -11.22
N GLN A 131 -0.39 -11.32 -12.16
CA GLN A 131 0.56 -12.40 -11.87
C GLN A 131 1.85 -11.86 -11.22
N ARG A 132 2.34 -10.71 -11.68
CA ARG A 132 3.52 -10.05 -11.11
C ARG A 132 3.28 -9.68 -9.64
N VAL A 133 2.11 -9.20 -9.26
CA VAL A 133 1.77 -8.92 -7.84
C VAL A 133 1.81 -10.20 -7.02
N ALA A 134 1.22 -11.30 -7.51
CA ALA A 134 1.22 -12.58 -6.82
C ALA A 134 2.65 -13.11 -6.61
N GLU A 135 3.48 -13.08 -7.65
CA GLU A 135 4.87 -13.55 -7.56
C GLU A 135 5.74 -12.62 -6.71
N THR A 136 5.50 -11.29 -6.75
CA THR A 136 6.17 -10.34 -5.85
C THR A 136 5.93 -10.73 -4.39
N ALA A 137 4.68 -10.94 -3.98
CA ALA A 137 4.37 -11.34 -2.60
C ALA A 137 5.03 -12.67 -2.20
N GLN A 138 5.07 -13.65 -3.13
CA GLN A 138 5.74 -14.94 -2.90
C GLN A 138 7.25 -14.78 -2.73
N VAL A 139 7.90 -14.00 -3.59
CA VAL A 139 9.35 -13.74 -3.53
C VAL A 139 9.72 -13.02 -2.24
N LEU A 140 8.96 -12.00 -1.84
CA LEU A 140 9.18 -11.29 -0.58
C LEU A 140 9.14 -12.24 0.62
N LYS A 141 8.05 -13.02 0.75
CA LYS A 141 7.89 -13.97 1.86
C LYS A 141 8.99 -15.04 1.88
N ARG A 142 9.40 -15.54 0.71
CA ARG A 142 10.49 -16.50 0.56
C ARG A 142 11.82 -15.93 1.06
N LEU A 143 12.21 -14.75 0.60
CA LEU A 143 13.47 -14.12 1.00
C LEU A 143 13.47 -13.76 2.50
N TRP A 144 12.35 -13.29 3.03
CA TRP A 144 12.25 -12.96 4.46
C TRP A 144 12.23 -14.20 5.38
N SER A 145 11.71 -15.33 4.91
CA SER A 145 11.81 -16.59 5.66
C SER A 145 13.20 -17.22 5.62
N GLY A 146 14.05 -16.77 4.70
CA GLY A 146 15.38 -17.36 4.46
C GLY A 146 15.35 -18.65 3.65
N ASP A 147 14.26 -18.93 2.97
CA ASP A 147 14.20 -20.04 2.00
C ASP A 147 15.13 -19.77 0.83
N ALA A 148 16.24 -20.49 0.78
CA ALA A 148 17.26 -20.38 -0.25
C ALA A 148 16.99 -21.25 -1.48
N SER A 149 15.84 -21.93 -1.57
CA SER A 149 15.51 -22.71 -2.75
C SER A 149 15.21 -21.80 -3.94
N SER A 150 15.50 -22.27 -5.15
CA SER A 150 15.22 -21.52 -6.38
C SER A 150 13.71 -21.27 -6.55
N PHE A 151 13.36 -20.13 -7.14
CA PHE A 151 11.99 -19.79 -7.50
C PHE A 151 11.88 -19.68 -9.02
N ALA A 152 10.95 -20.40 -9.63
CA ALA A 152 10.70 -20.40 -11.06
C ALA A 152 9.27 -19.96 -11.36
N GLY A 153 9.00 -18.67 -11.26
CA GLY A 153 7.75 -18.06 -11.66
C GLY A 153 7.70 -17.73 -13.15
N THR A 154 6.59 -17.19 -13.59
CA THR A 154 6.38 -16.68 -14.96
C THR A 154 6.94 -15.28 -15.16
N GLN A 155 6.98 -14.47 -14.10
CA GLN A 155 7.47 -13.09 -14.10
C GLN A 155 8.87 -12.98 -13.51
N PHE A 156 9.21 -13.81 -12.52
CA PHE A 156 10.47 -13.74 -11.81
C PHE A 156 11.12 -15.11 -11.66
N ARG A 157 12.45 -15.13 -11.67
CA ARG A 157 13.25 -16.32 -11.37
C ARG A 157 14.32 -15.95 -10.36
N LEU A 158 14.52 -16.81 -9.35
CA LEU A 158 15.60 -16.71 -8.39
C LEU A 158 16.39 -18.01 -8.42
N ASP A 159 17.71 -17.89 -8.44
CA ASP A 159 18.60 -19.05 -8.35
C ASP A 159 19.25 -19.05 -6.96
N ARG A 160 18.82 -19.98 -6.12
CA ARG A 160 19.33 -20.22 -4.75
C ARG A 160 19.66 -18.94 -3.98
N PRO A 161 18.67 -18.04 -3.80
CA PRO A 161 18.88 -16.74 -3.16
C PRO A 161 19.22 -16.95 -1.67
N SER A 162 20.37 -16.44 -1.24
CA SER A 162 20.82 -16.51 0.16
C SER A 162 21.42 -15.17 0.60
N GLY A 163 21.53 -14.95 1.92
CA GLY A 163 22.15 -13.74 2.47
C GLY A 163 21.32 -12.47 2.40
N TYR A 164 20.02 -12.55 2.07
CA TYR A 164 19.12 -11.41 2.10
C TYR A 164 18.75 -11.03 3.53
N LEU A 165 18.52 -9.71 3.76
CA LEU A 165 18.09 -9.19 5.05
C LEU A 165 16.71 -9.74 5.41
N ARG A 166 16.58 -10.26 6.64
CA ARG A 166 15.33 -10.80 7.18
C ARG A 166 14.76 -9.84 8.20
N PRO A 167 13.58 -9.29 7.96
CA PRO A 167 12.91 -8.43 8.93
C PRO A 167 12.27 -9.28 10.05
N ASP A 168 12.34 -8.79 11.29
CA ASP A 168 11.69 -9.40 12.45
C ASP A 168 10.94 -8.34 13.26
N PRO A 169 9.59 -8.37 13.29
CA PRO A 169 8.72 -9.19 12.45
C PRO A 169 8.71 -8.74 10.99
N PRO A 170 8.38 -9.62 10.03
CA PRO A 170 8.22 -9.22 8.64
C PRO A 170 7.03 -8.23 8.49
N PRO A 171 7.16 -7.20 7.62
CA PRO A 171 6.07 -6.26 7.41
C PRO A 171 4.86 -6.96 6.76
N PRO A 172 3.63 -6.68 7.21
CA PRO A 172 2.43 -7.18 6.54
C PRO A 172 2.36 -6.68 5.10
N ILE A 173 2.04 -7.57 4.17
CA ILE A 173 1.85 -7.25 2.75
C ILE A 173 0.36 -6.99 2.50
N ILE A 174 0.03 -5.83 1.92
CA ILE A 174 -1.32 -5.44 1.55
C ILE A 174 -1.39 -5.32 0.03
N VAL A 175 -2.31 -6.04 -0.61
CA VAL A 175 -2.52 -5.94 -2.05
C VAL A 175 -3.65 -4.97 -2.36
N GLY A 176 -3.36 -3.95 -3.19
CA GLY A 176 -4.37 -3.04 -3.70
C GLY A 176 -5.05 -3.55 -4.97
N GLY A 177 -6.37 -3.32 -5.10
CA GLY A 177 -7.11 -3.70 -6.29
C GLY A 177 -8.60 -3.40 -6.23
N PHE A 178 -9.27 -3.51 -7.39
CA PHE A 178 -10.68 -3.12 -7.55
C PHE A 178 -11.58 -4.28 -8.03
N GLY A 179 -11.08 -5.50 -8.06
CA GLY A 179 -11.86 -6.62 -8.57
C GLY A 179 -11.52 -7.95 -7.91
N PRO A 180 -12.36 -8.97 -8.16
CA PRO A 180 -12.29 -10.26 -7.46
C PRO A 180 -10.97 -11.01 -7.72
N ARG A 181 -10.33 -10.81 -8.89
CA ARG A 181 -9.01 -11.40 -9.16
C ARG A 181 -7.95 -10.91 -8.19
N MET A 182 -7.88 -9.57 -7.96
CA MET A 182 -6.91 -9.00 -7.04
C MET A 182 -7.24 -9.34 -5.58
N ALA A 183 -8.52 -9.38 -5.23
CA ALA A 183 -8.99 -9.84 -3.92
C ALA A 183 -8.55 -11.29 -3.64
N ALA A 184 -8.71 -12.19 -4.62
CA ALA A 184 -8.26 -13.58 -4.50
C ALA A 184 -6.72 -13.72 -4.44
N ILE A 185 -5.96 -12.89 -5.16
CA ILE A 185 -4.50 -12.84 -5.07
C ILE A 185 -4.06 -12.35 -3.68
N ALA A 186 -4.69 -11.29 -3.17
CA ALA A 186 -4.45 -10.81 -1.81
C ALA A 186 -4.68 -11.93 -0.78
N GLY A 187 -5.82 -12.59 -0.85
CA GLY A 187 -6.15 -13.71 0.02
C GLY A 187 -5.10 -14.81 -0.01
N ARG A 188 -4.68 -15.25 -1.19
CA ARG A 188 -3.72 -16.37 -1.33
C ARG A 188 -2.29 -16.01 -0.92
N HIS A 189 -1.83 -14.79 -1.17
CA HIS A 189 -0.40 -14.47 -1.11
C HIS A 189 -0.03 -13.34 -0.15
N ALA A 190 -1.01 -12.51 0.29
CA ALA A 190 -0.77 -11.34 1.13
C ALA A 190 -1.50 -11.43 2.48
N ASP A 191 -1.35 -10.42 3.31
CA ASP A 191 -1.87 -10.37 4.66
C ASP A 191 -3.06 -9.40 4.78
N GLY A 192 -3.36 -8.69 3.69
CA GLY A 192 -4.51 -7.81 3.59
C GLY A 192 -4.85 -7.43 2.15
N PHE A 193 -6.06 -6.89 1.99
CA PHE A 193 -6.58 -6.34 0.74
C PHE A 193 -7.00 -4.89 0.92
N ASN A 194 -6.73 -4.05 -0.08
CA ASN A 194 -7.16 -2.65 -0.09
C ASN A 194 -7.99 -2.35 -1.34
N THR A 195 -9.09 -1.60 -1.16
CA THR A 195 -9.95 -1.12 -2.25
C THR A 195 -10.63 0.21 -1.89
N GLN A 196 -11.52 0.71 -2.74
CA GLN A 196 -12.26 1.95 -2.48
C GLN A 196 -13.34 1.76 -1.40
N ALA A 197 -13.49 2.72 -0.49
CA ALA A 197 -14.54 2.72 0.55
C ALA A 197 -15.96 2.67 -0.05
N MET A 198 -16.15 3.29 -1.22
CA MET A 198 -17.43 3.34 -1.92
C MET A 198 -17.57 2.27 -3.02
N HIS A 199 -16.72 1.22 -3.00
CA HIS A 199 -16.85 0.13 -3.96
C HIS A 199 -18.25 -0.51 -3.85
N PRO A 200 -19.00 -0.70 -4.96
CA PRO A 200 -20.38 -1.21 -4.93
C PRO A 200 -20.47 -2.60 -4.29
N ASP A 201 -19.48 -3.47 -4.53
CA ASP A 201 -19.40 -4.83 -3.98
C ASP A 201 -18.24 -4.97 -2.96
N LEU A 202 -18.11 -4.02 -2.03
CA LEU A 202 -17.07 -4.06 -1.00
C LEU A 202 -17.12 -5.36 -0.16
N ALA A 203 -18.32 -5.75 0.26
CA ALA A 203 -18.52 -6.96 1.08
C ALA A 203 -18.16 -8.24 0.31
N GLY A 204 -18.52 -8.34 -0.96
CA GLY A 204 -18.18 -9.46 -1.84
C GLY A 204 -16.68 -9.58 -2.06
N LEU A 205 -15.98 -8.48 -2.32
CA LEU A 205 -14.52 -8.49 -2.45
C LEU A 205 -13.84 -8.91 -1.15
N GLY A 206 -14.30 -8.41 0.00
CA GLY A 206 -13.79 -8.82 1.32
C GLY A 206 -14.00 -10.31 1.57
N ARG A 207 -15.15 -10.86 1.20
CA ARG A 207 -15.45 -12.29 1.30
C ARG A 207 -14.52 -13.12 0.42
N VAL A 208 -14.39 -12.79 -0.88
CA VAL A 208 -13.48 -13.46 -1.82
C VAL A 208 -12.06 -13.52 -1.29
N ALA A 209 -11.56 -12.40 -0.74
CA ALA A 209 -10.22 -12.33 -0.19
C ALA A 209 -10.04 -13.23 1.05
N ARG A 210 -10.98 -13.19 2.00
CA ARG A 210 -10.94 -14.02 3.21
C ARG A 210 -11.08 -15.51 2.91
N GLU A 211 -11.98 -15.89 2.00
CA GLU A 211 -12.14 -17.29 1.56
C GLU A 211 -10.84 -17.81 0.92
N ALA A 212 -10.21 -17.02 0.04
CA ALA A 212 -8.93 -17.37 -0.57
C ALA A 212 -7.79 -17.46 0.46
N HIS A 213 -7.84 -16.64 1.52
CA HIS A 213 -6.88 -16.69 2.62
C HIS A 213 -7.04 -17.97 3.45
N ALA A 214 -8.26 -18.32 3.84
CA ALA A 214 -8.58 -19.56 4.55
C ALA A 214 -8.21 -20.79 3.73
N ALA A 215 -8.53 -20.82 2.44
CA ALA A 215 -8.18 -21.90 1.53
C ALA A 215 -6.67 -22.12 1.35
N SER A 216 -5.84 -21.12 1.69
CA SER A 216 -4.37 -21.25 1.73
C SER A 216 -3.82 -21.76 3.08
N GLY A 217 -4.68 -22.22 3.99
CA GLY A 217 -4.29 -22.76 5.28
C GLY A 217 -3.91 -21.70 6.33
N ARG A 218 -4.26 -20.41 6.10
CA ARG A 218 -3.96 -19.32 7.01
C ARG A 218 -5.20 -18.90 7.82
N ASP A 219 -4.97 -18.36 9.01
CA ASP A 219 -6.03 -17.90 9.91
C ASP A 219 -6.78 -16.69 9.32
N PRO A 220 -8.09 -16.81 8.99
CA PRO A 220 -8.88 -15.71 8.43
C PRO A 220 -8.96 -14.47 9.34
N ALA A 221 -8.82 -14.62 10.65
CA ALA A 221 -8.84 -13.52 11.60
C ALA A 221 -7.61 -12.60 11.48
N ARG A 222 -6.55 -13.09 10.86
CA ARG A 222 -5.32 -12.32 10.61
C ARG A 222 -5.31 -11.59 9.26
N PHE A 223 -6.35 -11.73 8.46
CA PHE A 223 -6.45 -11.06 7.16
C PHE A 223 -7.15 -9.71 7.29
N GLY A 224 -6.42 -8.63 6.99
CA GLY A 224 -6.93 -7.26 7.07
C GLY A 224 -7.67 -6.81 5.81
N LEU A 225 -8.81 -6.14 5.99
CA LEU A 225 -9.50 -5.42 4.92
C LEU A 225 -9.38 -3.91 5.16
N SER A 226 -8.68 -3.23 4.27
CA SER A 226 -8.56 -1.77 4.31
C SER A 226 -9.25 -1.11 3.12
N VAL A 227 -9.68 0.12 3.30
CA VAL A 227 -10.30 0.92 2.24
C VAL A 227 -9.76 2.34 2.24
N PHE A 228 -9.87 3.05 1.10
CA PHE A 228 -9.54 4.46 1.02
C PHE A 228 -10.71 5.33 0.57
N ALA A 229 -10.71 6.59 1.05
CA ALA A 229 -11.67 7.64 0.69
C ALA A 229 -11.01 9.02 0.80
N GLY A 230 -11.60 10.05 0.19
CA GLY A 230 -11.13 11.43 0.40
C GLY A 230 -11.31 11.89 1.85
N LEU A 231 -10.33 12.60 2.40
CA LEU A 231 -10.38 13.15 3.75
C LEU A 231 -11.55 14.14 3.88
N SER A 232 -12.41 13.91 4.87
CA SER A 232 -13.51 14.80 5.21
C SER A 232 -14.02 14.51 6.62
N GLU A 233 -14.70 15.48 7.23
CA GLU A 233 -15.26 15.35 8.58
C GLU A 233 -16.15 14.12 8.77
N ARG A 234 -16.98 13.77 7.78
CA ARG A 234 -17.87 12.60 7.85
C ARG A 234 -17.12 11.27 8.10
N TRP A 235 -15.88 11.17 7.62
CA TRP A 235 -15.05 10.00 7.84
C TRP A 235 -14.28 10.06 9.16
N LEU A 236 -14.01 11.27 9.68
CA LEU A 236 -13.31 11.45 10.96
C LEU A 236 -14.23 11.20 12.15
N ARG A 237 -15.52 11.56 12.04
CA ARG A 237 -16.50 11.37 13.12
C ARG A 237 -16.89 9.89 13.27
N ALA A 238 -16.85 9.39 14.50
CA ALA A 238 -17.37 8.06 14.83
C ALA A 238 -18.90 8.01 14.69
N GLY A 239 -19.45 6.81 14.40
CA GLY A 239 -20.90 6.58 14.37
C GLY A 239 -21.62 7.13 13.14
N THR A 240 -20.92 7.68 12.13
CA THR A 240 -21.56 8.10 10.88
C THR A 240 -22.08 6.89 10.09
N PRO A 241 -23.15 7.06 9.28
CA PRO A 241 -23.67 5.98 8.44
C PRO A 241 -22.62 5.34 7.53
N GLU A 242 -21.69 6.17 7.01
CA GLU A 242 -20.59 5.73 6.17
C GLU A 242 -19.63 4.79 6.93
N ARG A 243 -19.22 5.19 8.14
CA ARG A 243 -18.34 4.34 8.98
C ARG A 243 -19.06 3.06 9.42
N ALA A 244 -20.33 3.14 9.82
CA ALA A 244 -21.12 1.97 10.16
C ALA A 244 -21.26 0.99 8.99
N ARG A 245 -21.35 1.48 7.73
CA ARG A 245 -21.33 0.63 6.54
C ARG A 245 -20.00 -0.12 6.39
N LEU A 246 -18.88 0.56 6.60
CA LEU A 246 -17.55 -0.06 6.53
C LEU A 246 -17.37 -1.12 7.64
N GLU A 247 -17.80 -0.82 8.85
CA GLU A 247 -17.74 -1.75 9.97
C GLU A 247 -18.56 -3.03 9.72
N ARG A 248 -19.78 -2.87 9.17
CA ARG A 248 -20.62 -4.03 8.75
C ARG A 248 -19.98 -4.85 7.63
N ALA A 249 -19.20 -4.21 6.75
CA ALA A 249 -18.43 -4.91 5.71
C ALA A 249 -17.15 -5.59 6.25
N GLY A 250 -16.85 -5.44 7.55
CA GLY A 250 -15.67 -6.00 8.19
C GLY A 250 -14.38 -5.28 7.77
N VAL A 251 -14.45 -3.96 7.57
CA VAL A 251 -13.27 -3.14 7.30
C VAL A 251 -12.50 -2.87 8.58
N ASP A 252 -11.22 -3.16 8.57
CA ASP A 252 -10.32 -3.00 9.72
C ASP A 252 -9.63 -1.64 9.74
N ARG A 253 -9.47 -1.01 8.55
CA ARG A 253 -8.70 0.21 8.37
C ARG A 253 -9.29 1.10 7.27
N LEU A 254 -9.46 2.39 7.57
CA LEU A 254 -9.87 3.44 6.64
C LEU A 254 -8.71 4.41 6.42
N ILE A 255 -8.31 4.61 5.16
CA ILE A 255 -7.20 5.46 4.75
C ILE A 255 -7.79 6.70 4.06
N LEU A 256 -7.55 7.88 4.63
CA LEU A 256 -8.13 9.14 4.18
C LEU A 256 -7.13 9.94 3.34
N LEU A 257 -7.45 10.13 2.06
CA LEU A 257 -6.60 10.80 1.08
C LEU A 257 -6.70 12.32 1.25
N THR A 258 -5.56 12.98 1.34
CA THR A 258 -5.43 14.44 1.29
C THR A 258 -4.35 14.85 0.29
N GLN A 259 -4.55 15.98 -0.36
CA GLN A 259 -3.64 16.52 -1.39
C GLN A 259 -3.08 17.87 -0.95
N PRO A 260 -1.93 18.29 -1.50
CA PRO A 260 -1.38 19.60 -1.21
C PRO A 260 -2.27 20.73 -1.78
N PRO A 261 -2.36 21.90 -1.10
CA PRO A 261 -1.81 22.13 0.24
C PRO A 261 -2.56 21.32 1.30
N TYR A 262 -1.83 20.54 2.11
CA TYR A 262 -2.46 19.69 3.12
C TYR A 262 -3.19 20.52 4.18
N ASP A 263 -4.48 20.26 4.37
CA ASP A 263 -5.28 20.90 5.42
C ASP A 263 -4.91 20.34 6.81
N LEU A 264 -3.91 20.98 7.44
CA LEU A 264 -3.44 20.58 8.77
C LEU A 264 -4.51 20.78 9.85
N ALA A 265 -5.46 21.72 9.66
CA ALA A 265 -6.55 21.94 10.61
C ALA A 265 -7.53 20.76 10.56
N LEU A 266 -7.89 20.30 9.35
CA LEU A 266 -8.75 19.14 9.18
C LEU A 266 -8.06 17.84 9.67
N ILE A 267 -6.76 17.68 9.43
CA ILE A 267 -5.99 16.55 9.97
C ILE A 267 -6.05 16.55 11.50
N ARG A 268 -5.82 17.70 12.15
CA ARG A 268 -5.89 17.84 13.62
C ARG A 268 -7.32 17.73 14.19
N ALA A 269 -8.34 17.82 13.36
CA ALA A 269 -9.73 17.67 13.80
C ALA A 269 -10.15 16.20 14.09
N LYS A 270 -9.28 15.23 13.85
CA LYS A 270 -9.52 13.83 14.25
C LYS A 270 -9.65 13.75 15.78
N ARG A 271 -10.80 13.24 16.24
CA ARG A 271 -11.13 13.03 17.67
C ARG A 271 -11.57 11.60 17.90
#